data_d6cb90b5fecb1438d08f85417fe39f5e
#
_entry.id   d6cb90b5fecb1438d08f85417fe39f5e
#
_cell.length_a   1.000
_cell.length_b   1.000
_cell.length_c   1.000
_cell.angle_alpha   90.00
_cell.angle_beta   90.00
_cell.angle_gamma   90.00
#
_symmetry.space_group_name_H-M   'P 1'
#
loop_
_entity.id
_entity.type
_entity.pdbx_description
1 polymer ?
#
loop_
_entity_poly.entity_id
_entity_poly.type
_entity_poly.pdbx_seq_one_letter_code
_entity_poly.pdbx_strand_id
1 'polypeptide(L)'
;MEVGVPFTMPEAESAVSSGANVWVAVADGDMERVKYLLEHEGVTSTSKDESGYTPLHAAASYNQHELLQYLLEQADDAQEAINVTDNDGDTPLFFCDVLETAKLVVEKHGADAQHRNHEGRSAAQNALENDSDDIAAYLASKTGETLAYEEQAPMGEEEEDPRVDEVMQRIEDIMQRAEDTQTD
;
A
#
# COMPACT_ATOMS: atom_id res chain seq x y z
N MET A 1 -4.10 11.12 -65.18
CA MET A 1 -5.13 11.19 -64.17
C MET A 1 -4.89 10.06 -63.20
N GLU A 2 -4.06 10.32 -62.15
CA GLU A 2 -3.85 9.37 -61.08
C GLU A 2 -4.96 9.56 -60.06
N VAL A 3 -5.79 8.53 -59.90
CA VAL A 3 -6.78 8.44 -58.84
C VAL A 3 -6.06 7.99 -57.61
N GLY A 4 -5.87 8.95 -56.66
CA GLY A 4 -5.33 8.63 -55.36
C GLY A 4 -6.20 7.60 -54.66
N VAL A 5 -5.61 6.44 -54.36
CA VAL A 5 -6.20 5.49 -53.44
C VAL A 5 -6.29 6.11 -52.03
N PRO A 6 -7.46 6.08 -51.39
CA PRO A 6 -7.54 6.53 -50.04
C PRO A 6 -6.65 5.63 -49.15
N PHE A 7 -5.76 6.26 -48.41
CA PHE A 7 -5.04 5.60 -47.33
C PHE A 7 -6.06 5.14 -46.28
N THR A 8 -6.46 3.90 -46.38
CA THR A 8 -7.19 3.22 -45.33
C THR A 8 -6.20 2.95 -44.21
N MET A 9 -6.31 3.66 -43.11
CA MET A 9 -5.71 3.27 -41.85
C MET A 9 -6.10 1.79 -41.62
N PRO A 10 -5.15 0.92 -41.25
CA PRO A 10 -5.54 -0.40 -40.80
C PRO A 10 -6.48 -0.21 -39.62
N GLU A 11 -7.68 -0.73 -39.75
CA GLU A 11 -8.65 -0.83 -38.69
C GLU A 11 -7.94 -1.50 -37.52
N ALA A 12 -7.80 -0.74 -36.44
CA ALA A 12 -7.49 -1.28 -35.11
C ALA A 12 -8.71 -2.06 -34.61
N GLU A 13 -9.20 -2.96 -35.46
CA GLU A 13 -10.15 -3.99 -35.08
C GLU A 13 -9.36 -5.18 -34.55
N SER A 14 -9.22 -5.27 -33.26
CA SER A 14 -9.24 -6.54 -32.52
C SER A 14 -8.53 -6.50 -31.16
N ALA A 15 -8.70 -5.45 -30.39
CA ALA A 15 -8.33 -5.55 -28.98
C ALA A 15 -9.38 -4.96 -28.04
N VAL A 16 -10.59 -4.72 -28.54
CA VAL A 16 -11.72 -4.25 -27.72
C VAL A 16 -12.61 -5.44 -27.40
N SER A 17 -12.00 -6.51 -26.96
CA SER A 17 -12.72 -7.62 -26.35
C SER A 17 -12.20 -7.79 -24.95
N SER A 18 -13.05 -7.46 -24.04
CA SER A 18 -12.91 -7.62 -22.61
C SER A 18 -12.54 -6.31 -21.91
N GLY A 19 -13.59 -5.59 -21.51
CA GLY A 19 -13.58 -4.52 -20.55
C GLY A 19 -12.30 -3.68 -20.55
N ALA A 20 -12.40 -2.51 -21.20
CA ALA A 20 -11.30 -1.57 -21.17
C ALA A 20 -10.80 -1.42 -19.75
N ASN A 21 -9.83 -2.24 -19.39
CA ASN A 21 -9.35 -2.32 -18.03
C ASN A 21 -8.30 -1.24 -17.84
N VAL A 22 -8.77 -0.04 -17.47
CA VAL A 22 -7.90 1.10 -17.18
C VAL A 22 -6.90 0.77 -16.08
N TRP A 23 -7.26 -0.07 -15.13
CA TRP A 23 -6.37 -0.51 -14.04
C TRP A 23 -5.17 -1.29 -14.57
N VAL A 24 -5.40 -2.19 -15.55
CA VAL A 24 -4.31 -2.91 -16.21
C VAL A 24 -3.44 -1.97 -17.03
N ALA A 25 -4.04 -1.06 -17.80
CA ALA A 25 -3.28 -0.07 -18.56
C ALA A 25 -2.41 0.82 -17.66
N VAL A 26 -2.92 1.19 -16.49
CA VAL A 26 -2.15 1.94 -15.48
C VAL A 26 -1.04 1.08 -14.88
N ALA A 27 -1.33 -0.16 -14.51
CA ALA A 27 -0.32 -1.09 -13.95
C ALA A 27 0.84 -1.32 -14.93
N ASP A 28 0.52 -1.47 -16.24
CA ASP A 28 1.50 -1.65 -17.31
C ASP A 28 2.27 -0.37 -17.67
N GLY A 29 1.85 0.78 -17.15
CA GLY A 29 2.44 2.08 -17.50
C GLY A 29 2.08 2.57 -18.91
N ASP A 30 1.02 2.02 -19.52
CA ASP A 30 0.59 2.35 -20.88
C ASP A 30 -0.20 3.67 -20.92
N MET A 31 0.56 4.77 -20.94
CA MET A 31 0.01 6.14 -20.97
C MET A 31 -0.93 6.37 -22.16
N GLU A 32 -0.60 5.84 -23.34
CA GLU A 32 -1.42 6.05 -24.54
C GLU A 32 -2.77 5.36 -24.42
N ARG A 33 -2.76 4.16 -23.87
CA ARG A 33 -3.99 3.40 -23.63
C ARG A 33 -4.84 4.05 -22.53
N VAL A 34 -4.23 4.53 -21.45
CA VAL A 34 -4.95 5.25 -20.39
C VAL A 34 -5.62 6.49 -20.95
N LYS A 35 -4.92 7.31 -21.73
CA LYS A 35 -5.50 8.48 -22.40
C LYS A 35 -6.68 8.12 -23.27
N TYR A 36 -6.52 7.10 -24.11
CA TYR A 36 -7.59 6.63 -24.99
C TYR A 36 -8.84 6.24 -24.19
N LEU A 37 -8.67 5.49 -23.09
CA LEU A 37 -9.78 5.02 -22.26
C LEU A 37 -10.52 6.17 -21.57
N LEU A 38 -9.79 7.15 -21.06
CA LEU A 38 -10.40 8.33 -20.44
C LEU A 38 -11.17 9.19 -21.47
N GLU A 39 -10.64 9.33 -22.68
CA GLU A 39 -11.24 10.19 -23.72
C GLU A 39 -12.43 9.56 -24.44
N HIS A 40 -12.44 8.21 -24.62
CA HIS A 40 -13.38 7.55 -25.52
C HIS A 40 -14.33 6.57 -24.84
N GLU A 41 -13.93 5.98 -23.69
CA GLU A 41 -14.70 4.92 -23.05
C GLU A 41 -15.49 5.40 -21.81
N GLY A 42 -15.46 6.68 -21.52
CA GLY A 42 -16.18 7.28 -20.40
C GLY A 42 -15.61 6.86 -19.03
N VAL A 43 -14.39 6.37 -19.00
CA VAL A 43 -13.65 6.07 -17.77
C VAL A 43 -13.11 7.39 -17.20
N THR A 44 -13.06 7.50 -15.88
CA THR A 44 -12.47 8.64 -15.17
C THR A 44 -11.33 8.18 -14.29
N SER A 45 -10.49 9.11 -13.81
CA SER A 45 -9.43 8.84 -12.86
C SER A 45 -9.91 8.25 -11.54
N THR A 46 -11.20 8.46 -11.20
CA THR A 46 -11.84 7.98 -9.97
C THR A 46 -12.89 6.88 -10.23
N SER A 47 -12.95 6.34 -11.46
CA SER A 47 -13.81 5.18 -11.76
C SER A 47 -13.47 4.02 -10.85
N LYS A 48 -14.49 3.40 -10.25
CA LYS A 48 -14.33 2.31 -9.28
C LYS A 48 -14.62 0.96 -9.92
N ASP A 49 -13.81 -0.03 -9.59
CA ASP A 49 -14.14 -1.43 -9.84
C ASP A 49 -15.08 -1.99 -8.77
N GLU A 50 -15.29 -3.31 -8.76
CA GLU A 50 -16.15 -4.00 -7.80
C GLU A 50 -15.66 -3.85 -6.34
N SER A 51 -14.36 -3.67 -6.14
CA SER A 51 -13.73 -3.44 -4.83
C SER A 51 -13.68 -1.96 -4.44
N GLY A 52 -14.16 -1.06 -5.31
CA GLY A 52 -14.01 0.38 -5.11
C GLY A 52 -12.62 0.90 -5.50
N TYR A 53 -11.74 0.03 -6.01
CA TYR A 53 -10.38 0.36 -6.42
C TYR A 53 -10.39 1.25 -7.66
N THR A 54 -9.60 2.32 -7.67
CA THR A 54 -9.57 3.30 -8.76
C THR A 54 -8.25 3.25 -9.54
N PRO A 55 -8.19 3.85 -10.75
CA PRO A 55 -6.92 4.03 -11.46
C PRO A 55 -5.83 4.74 -10.65
N LEU A 56 -6.21 5.62 -9.71
CA LEU A 56 -5.25 6.28 -8.81
C LEU A 56 -4.64 5.31 -7.78
N HIS A 57 -5.42 4.36 -7.27
CA HIS A 57 -4.89 3.28 -6.44
C HIS A 57 -3.88 2.43 -7.22
N ALA A 58 -4.22 2.07 -8.47
CA ALA A 58 -3.31 1.31 -9.32
C ALA A 58 -2.02 2.09 -9.60
N ALA A 59 -2.11 3.39 -9.92
CA ALA A 59 -0.93 4.20 -10.18
C ALA A 59 -0.01 4.31 -8.96
N ALA A 60 -0.56 4.39 -7.75
CA ALA A 60 0.20 4.41 -6.51
C ALA A 60 0.86 3.05 -6.23
N SER A 61 0.11 1.95 -6.34
CA SER A 61 0.58 0.59 -6.10
C SER A 61 1.68 0.15 -7.08
N TYR A 62 1.58 0.53 -8.35
CA TYR A 62 2.55 0.16 -9.37
C TYR A 62 3.62 1.23 -9.62
N ASN A 63 3.72 2.25 -8.75
CA ASN A 63 4.73 3.31 -8.80
C ASN A 63 4.75 4.10 -10.13
N GLN A 64 3.58 4.24 -10.75
CA GLN A 64 3.41 4.91 -12.05
C GLN A 64 3.28 6.43 -11.86
N HIS A 65 4.36 7.11 -11.51
CA HIS A 65 4.37 8.51 -11.10
C HIS A 65 3.84 9.46 -12.18
N GLU A 66 4.19 9.22 -13.46
CA GLU A 66 3.71 10.04 -14.57
C GLU A 66 2.20 9.85 -14.81
N LEU A 67 1.73 8.60 -14.71
CA LEU A 67 0.31 8.28 -14.81
C LEU A 67 -0.48 8.81 -13.61
N LEU A 68 0.06 8.71 -12.41
CA LEU A 68 -0.55 9.28 -11.21
C LEU A 68 -0.78 10.79 -11.39
N GLN A 69 0.26 11.51 -11.83
CA GLN A 69 0.15 12.94 -12.11
C GLN A 69 -0.88 13.23 -13.20
N TYR A 70 -0.82 12.51 -14.32
CA TYR A 70 -1.76 12.68 -15.43
C TYR A 70 -3.22 12.45 -14.98
N LEU A 71 -3.48 11.34 -14.24
CA LEU A 71 -4.81 11.02 -13.72
C LEU A 71 -5.36 12.11 -12.79
N LEU A 72 -4.50 12.70 -11.95
CA LEU A 72 -4.89 13.82 -11.08
C LEU A 72 -5.18 15.10 -11.87
N GLU A 73 -4.44 15.35 -12.95
CA GLU A 73 -4.69 16.49 -13.85
C GLU A 73 -6.02 16.34 -14.61
N GLN A 74 -6.52 15.12 -14.79
CA GLN A 74 -7.82 14.83 -15.42
C GLN A 74 -8.98 14.81 -14.43
N ALA A 75 -8.71 14.86 -13.13
CA ALA A 75 -9.75 14.91 -12.11
C ALA A 75 -10.36 16.30 -11.98
N ASP A 76 -11.66 16.38 -11.68
CA ASP A 76 -12.34 17.65 -11.40
C ASP A 76 -11.75 18.35 -10.16
N ASP A 77 -11.41 17.56 -9.13
CA ASP A 77 -10.71 18.00 -7.93
C ASP A 77 -9.59 16.99 -7.59
N ALA A 78 -8.36 17.41 -7.85
CA ALA A 78 -7.18 16.55 -7.60
C ALA A 78 -6.99 16.20 -6.12
N GLN A 79 -7.39 17.12 -5.20
CA GLN A 79 -7.28 16.91 -3.77
C GLN A 79 -8.32 15.89 -3.27
N GLU A 80 -9.52 15.92 -3.80
CA GLU A 80 -10.54 14.91 -3.52
C GLU A 80 -10.13 13.55 -4.15
N ALA A 81 -9.66 13.59 -5.38
CA ALA A 81 -9.30 12.40 -6.13
C ALA A 81 -8.15 11.60 -5.48
N ILE A 82 -7.09 12.27 -4.97
CA ILE A 82 -5.97 11.57 -4.32
C ILE A 82 -6.36 10.94 -2.98
N ASN A 83 -7.47 11.38 -2.40
CA ASN A 83 -8.02 10.86 -1.14
C ASN A 83 -9.25 9.97 -1.34
N VAL A 84 -9.54 9.57 -2.60
CA VAL A 84 -10.63 8.65 -2.87
C VAL A 84 -10.40 7.32 -2.14
N THR A 85 -11.46 6.73 -1.60
CA THR A 85 -11.37 5.46 -0.88
C THR A 85 -11.95 4.31 -1.69
N ASP A 86 -11.39 3.14 -1.52
CA ASP A 86 -11.99 1.89 -1.96
C ASP A 86 -13.10 1.41 -0.98
N ASN A 87 -13.54 0.15 -1.08
CA ASN A 87 -14.60 -0.40 -0.22
C ASN A 87 -14.12 -0.70 1.21
N ASP A 88 -12.82 -0.82 1.44
CA ASP A 88 -12.23 -1.03 2.76
C ASP A 88 -11.87 0.30 3.44
N GLY A 89 -12.09 1.40 2.73
CA GLY A 89 -11.76 2.74 3.19
C GLY A 89 -10.30 3.10 2.96
N ASP A 90 -9.56 2.32 2.20
CA ASP A 90 -8.16 2.58 1.89
C ASP A 90 -8.04 3.63 0.78
N THR A 91 -7.16 4.61 0.96
CA THR A 91 -6.82 5.60 -0.06
C THR A 91 -5.62 5.12 -0.90
N PRO A 92 -5.31 5.74 -2.05
CA PRO A 92 -4.12 5.40 -2.83
C PRO A 92 -2.81 5.37 -2.02
N LEU A 93 -2.73 6.13 -0.93
CA LEU A 93 -1.56 6.14 -0.04
C LEU A 93 -1.33 4.79 0.67
N PHE A 94 -2.39 4.04 0.97
CA PHE A 94 -2.30 2.70 1.60
C PHE A 94 -1.67 1.66 0.68
N PHE A 95 -1.69 1.89 -0.62
CA PHE A 95 -1.15 1.00 -1.65
C PHE A 95 0.28 1.35 -2.09
N CYS A 96 0.89 2.40 -1.51
CA CYS A 96 2.28 2.73 -1.82
C CYS A 96 3.22 1.72 -1.18
N ASP A 97 4.01 1.03 -2.00
CA ASP A 97 5.05 0.06 -1.58
C ASP A 97 6.48 0.61 -1.74
N VAL A 98 6.61 1.82 -2.29
CA VAL A 98 7.88 2.52 -2.45
C VAL A 98 7.83 3.88 -1.75
N LEU A 99 8.82 4.16 -0.93
CA LEU A 99 8.91 5.41 -0.15
C LEU A 99 8.85 6.66 -1.02
N GLU A 100 9.41 6.62 -2.22
CA GLU A 100 9.39 7.75 -3.15
C GLU A 100 7.97 8.07 -3.60
N THR A 101 7.15 7.04 -3.88
CA THR A 101 5.74 7.19 -4.23
C THR A 101 4.93 7.73 -3.05
N ALA A 102 5.13 7.20 -1.85
CA ALA A 102 4.47 7.71 -0.65
C ALA A 102 4.79 9.20 -0.40
N LYS A 103 6.07 9.60 -0.57
CA LYS A 103 6.46 11.02 -0.48
C LYS A 103 5.81 11.86 -1.57
N LEU A 104 5.79 11.36 -2.80
CA LEU A 104 5.19 12.06 -3.93
C LEU A 104 3.71 12.37 -3.66
N VAL A 105 2.92 11.36 -3.25
CA VAL A 105 1.49 11.53 -3.02
C VAL A 105 1.18 12.43 -1.83
N VAL A 106 1.97 12.37 -0.77
CA VAL A 106 1.79 13.22 0.43
C VAL A 106 2.26 14.65 0.18
N GLU A 107 3.50 14.84 -0.30
CA GLU A 107 4.13 16.16 -0.34
C GLU A 107 3.73 16.99 -1.56
N LYS A 108 3.52 16.33 -2.70
CA LYS A 108 3.17 17.02 -3.95
C LYS A 108 1.67 17.05 -4.20
N HIS A 109 0.98 15.97 -3.88
CA HIS A 109 -0.44 15.81 -4.22
C HIS A 109 -1.39 15.95 -3.03
N GLY A 110 -0.87 16.08 -1.81
CA GLY A 110 -1.66 16.39 -0.62
C GLY A 110 -2.51 15.23 -0.11
N ALA A 111 -2.05 13.98 -0.30
CA ALA A 111 -2.70 12.84 0.30
C ALA A 111 -2.77 12.98 1.83
N ASP A 112 -3.91 12.66 2.41
CA ASP A 112 -4.14 12.74 3.85
C ASP A 112 -3.50 11.55 4.57
N ALA A 113 -2.32 11.78 5.12
CA ALA A 113 -1.60 10.78 5.90
C ALA A 113 -2.27 10.43 7.24
N GLN A 114 -3.24 11.23 7.72
CA GLN A 114 -3.99 10.96 8.96
C GLN A 114 -5.26 10.15 8.73
N HIS A 115 -5.62 9.92 7.47
CA HIS A 115 -6.78 9.12 7.11
C HIS A 115 -6.71 7.73 7.75
N ARG A 116 -7.87 7.23 8.18
CA ARG A 116 -8.02 5.86 8.71
C ARG A 116 -9.08 5.12 7.89
N ASN A 117 -8.75 3.89 7.53
CA ASN A 117 -9.65 3.01 6.83
C ASN A 117 -10.79 2.49 7.73
N HIS A 118 -11.65 1.62 7.22
CA HIS A 118 -12.80 1.10 7.98
C HIS A 118 -12.41 0.22 9.18
N GLU A 119 -11.18 -0.29 9.21
CA GLU A 119 -10.62 -1.01 10.35
C GLU A 119 -9.96 -0.08 11.38
N GLY A 120 -9.96 1.23 11.10
CA GLY A 120 -9.36 2.25 11.95
C GLY A 120 -7.83 2.35 11.81
N ARG A 121 -7.23 1.64 10.85
CA ARG A 121 -5.79 1.68 10.59
C ARG A 121 -5.40 2.89 9.75
N SER A 122 -4.25 3.47 10.06
CA SER A 122 -3.61 4.50 9.23
C SER A 122 -2.76 3.85 8.13
N ALA A 123 -2.40 4.63 7.10
CA ALA A 123 -1.46 4.18 6.08
C ALA A 123 -0.08 3.82 6.68
N ALA A 124 0.32 4.48 7.78
CA ALA A 124 1.56 4.15 8.49
C ALA A 124 1.50 2.78 9.18
N GLN A 125 0.36 2.45 9.81
CA GLN A 125 0.13 1.14 10.41
C GLN A 125 0.05 0.04 9.35
N ASN A 126 -0.66 0.30 8.25
CA ASN A 126 -0.72 -0.62 7.12
C ASN A 126 0.66 -0.90 6.51
N ALA A 127 1.49 0.12 6.35
CA ALA A 127 2.86 -0.04 5.85
C ALA A 127 3.71 -0.89 6.81
N LEU A 128 3.55 -0.70 8.14
CA LEU A 128 4.25 -1.49 9.14
C LEU A 128 3.86 -2.97 9.09
N GLU A 129 2.56 -3.27 8.94
CA GLU A 129 2.05 -4.64 8.81
C GLU A 129 2.54 -5.36 7.53
N ASN A 130 2.88 -4.57 6.50
CA ASN A 130 3.40 -5.06 5.22
C ASN A 130 4.95 -5.02 5.15
N ASP A 131 5.64 -4.96 6.28
CA ASP A 131 7.10 -4.93 6.37
C ASP A 131 7.75 -3.75 5.62
N SER A 132 7.00 -2.65 5.39
CA SER A 132 7.47 -1.43 4.74
C SER A 132 7.87 -0.37 5.78
N ASP A 133 8.89 -0.71 6.58
CA ASP A 133 9.32 0.09 7.74
C ASP A 133 9.72 1.53 7.41
N ASP A 134 10.28 1.76 6.23
CA ASP A 134 10.70 3.10 5.78
C ASP A 134 9.50 4.00 5.46
N ILE A 135 8.44 3.43 4.85
CA ILE A 135 7.18 4.14 4.61
C ILE A 135 6.47 4.39 5.93
N ALA A 136 6.39 3.36 6.78
CA ALA A 136 5.77 3.46 8.10
C ALA A 136 6.42 4.57 8.94
N ALA A 137 7.75 4.58 9.03
CA ALA A 137 8.51 5.60 9.76
C ALA A 137 8.32 7.01 9.16
N TYR A 138 8.33 7.12 7.83
CA TYR A 138 8.09 8.38 7.15
C TYR A 138 6.71 8.94 7.47
N LEU A 139 5.65 8.15 7.29
CA LEU A 139 4.27 8.57 7.55
C LEU A 139 4.04 8.89 9.02
N ALA A 140 4.56 8.08 9.94
CA ALA A 140 4.51 8.36 11.37
C ALA A 140 5.19 9.70 11.71
N SER A 141 6.32 10.01 11.08
CA SER A 141 6.99 11.31 11.28
C SER A 141 6.16 12.50 10.80
N LYS A 142 5.31 12.32 9.79
CA LYS A 142 4.42 13.37 9.25
C LYS A 142 3.18 13.57 10.11
N THR A 143 2.65 12.49 10.67
CA THR A 143 1.40 12.51 11.45
C THR A 143 1.64 12.69 12.95
N GLY A 144 2.84 12.40 13.45
CA GLY A 144 3.15 12.30 14.87
C GLY A 144 2.61 11.03 15.52
N GLU A 145 2.20 10.06 14.72
CA GLU A 145 1.69 8.78 15.19
C GLU A 145 2.81 7.93 15.80
N THR A 146 2.54 7.31 16.94
CA THR A 146 3.44 6.32 17.52
C THR A 146 3.06 4.96 16.98
N LEU A 147 3.94 4.37 16.16
CA LEU A 147 3.78 3.02 15.68
C LEU A 147 4.23 2.06 16.78
N ALA A 148 3.33 1.22 17.24
CA ALA A 148 3.68 0.03 17.99
C ALA A 148 3.47 -1.14 17.04
N TYR A 149 4.49 -2.01 16.92
CA TYR A 149 4.17 -3.37 16.52
C TYR A 149 3.15 -3.84 17.57
N GLU A 150 1.97 -4.28 17.17
CA GLU A 150 1.21 -5.17 18.03
C GLU A 150 2.10 -6.40 18.17
N GLU A 151 2.96 -6.35 19.18
CA GLU A 151 3.57 -7.56 19.69
C GLU A 151 2.36 -8.45 19.96
N GLN A 152 2.15 -9.42 19.07
CA GLN A 152 1.13 -10.44 19.31
C GLN A 152 1.41 -10.88 20.74
N ALA A 153 0.50 -10.52 21.63
CA ALA A 153 0.59 -10.93 23.01
C ALA A 153 0.95 -12.43 22.97
N PRO A 154 2.03 -12.85 23.62
CA PRO A 154 2.52 -14.20 23.46
C PRO A 154 1.34 -15.13 23.58
N MET A 155 1.04 -15.83 22.49
CA MET A 155 -0.05 -16.79 22.44
C MET A 155 0.32 -17.92 23.37
N GLY A 156 -0.31 -17.94 24.48
CA GLY A 156 -0.14 -18.97 25.49
C GLY A 156 0.60 -18.41 26.71
N GLU A 157 -0.07 -18.44 27.82
CA GLU A 157 0.56 -18.65 29.11
C GLU A 157 1.70 -19.62 28.84
N GLU A 158 2.96 -19.17 29.00
CA GLU A 158 4.04 -20.12 29.12
C GLU A 158 3.57 -21.06 30.25
N GLU A 159 3.09 -22.24 29.88
CA GLU A 159 3.06 -23.34 30.84
C GLU A 159 4.50 -23.39 31.29
N GLU A 160 4.76 -22.90 32.50
CA GLU A 160 6.05 -23.04 33.17
C GLU A 160 6.38 -24.52 33.07
N ASP A 161 7.34 -24.87 32.21
CA ASP A 161 7.75 -26.26 32.05
C ASP A 161 8.28 -26.70 33.43
N PRO A 162 7.58 -27.56 34.13
CA PRO A 162 7.93 -27.92 35.49
C PRO A 162 9.38 -28.47 35.60
N ARG A 163 10.00 -28.74 34.44
CA ARG A 163 11.40 -29.10 34.34
C ARG A 163 12.35 -27.92 34.51
N VAL A 164 11.87 -26.69 34.19
CA VAL A 164 12.66 -25.46 34.38
C VAL A 164 12.81 -25.19 35.89
N ASP A 165 11.74 -25.33 36.65
CA ASP A 165 11.76 -25.13 38.09
C ASP A 165 12.66 -26.18 38.76
N GLU A 166 12.60 -27.42 38.32
CA GLU A 166 13.49 -28.49 38.85
C GLU A 166 14.96 -28.21 38.54
N VAL A 167 15.26 -27.69 37.34
CA VAL A 167 16.64 -27.31 36.96
C VAL A 167 17.11 -26.09 37.75
N MET A 168 16.27 -25.06 37.93
CA MET A 168 16.61 -23.88 38.73
C MET A 168 16.87 -24.24 40.18
N GLN A 169 16.03 -25.09 40.78
CA GLN A 169 16.24 -25.60 42.16
C GLN A 169 17.57 -26.36 42.31
N ARG A 170 17.94 -27.18 41.34
CA ARG A 170 19.23 -27.90 41.35
C ARG A 170 20.43 -26.96 41.21
N ILE A 171 20.29 -25.87 40.46
CA ILE A 171 21.35 -24.85 40.34
C ILE A 171 21.52 -24.14 41.68
N GLU A 172 20.45 -23.74 42.35
CA GLU A 172 20.48 -23.10 43.67
C GLU A 172 21.13 -24.04 44.71
N ASP A 173 20.75 -25.31 44.74
CA ASP A 173 21.35 -26.29 45.64
C ASP A 173 22.87 -26.50 45.40
N ILE A 174 23.31 -26.46 44.16
CA ILE A 174 24.74 -26.54 43.82
C ILE A 174 25.47 -25.28 44.25
N MET A 175 24.90 -24.11 44.06
CA MET A 175 25.51 -22.83 44.47
C MET A 175 25.63 -22.76 46.01
N GLN A 176 24.58 -23.16 46.73
CA GLN A 176 24.59 -23.18 48.19
C GLN A 176 25.66 -24.11 48.74
N ARG A 177 25.85 -25.30 48.17
CA ARG A 177 26.91 -26.27 48.56
C ARG A 177 28.32 -25.73 48.27
N ALA A 178 28.46 -24.93 47.19
CA ALA A 178 29.75 -24.32 46.85
C ALA A 178 30.13 -23.21 47.86
N GLU A 179 29.17 -22.48 48.39
CA GLU A 179 29.39 -21.47 49.44
C GLU A 179 29.74 -22.11 50.78
N ASP A 180 29.09 -23.20 51.15
CA ASP A 180 29.33 -23.93 52.42
C ASP A 180 30.72 -24.60 52.45
N THR A 181 31.32 -24.88 51.29
CA THR A 181 32.66 -25.48 51.20
C THR A 181 33.81 -24.47 51.25
N GLN A 182 33.54 -23.16 51.22
CA GLN A 182 34.57 -22.10 51.30
C GLN A 182 34.79 -21.54 52.72
N THR A 183 34.06 -22.05 53.73
CA THR A 183 34.08 -21.51 55.11
C THR A 183 34.77 -22.43 56.13
N ASP A 184 35.55 -23.44 55.69
CA ASP A 184 36.34 -24.32 56.60
C ASP A 184 37.83 -24.17 56.43
#